data_1c16d07d0dcb75e86f0e052ca771f26b
#
_entry.id   1c16d07d0dcb75e86f0e052ca771f26b
#
_cell.length_a   1.000
_cell.length_b   1.000
_cell.length_c   1.000
_cell.angle_alpha   90.00
_cell.angle_beta   90.00
_cell.angle_gamma   90.00
#
_symmetry.space_group_name_H-M   'P 1'
#
loop_
_entity.id
_entity.type
_entity.pdbx_description
1 polymer ?
#
loop_
_entity_poly.entity_id
_entity_poly.type
_entity_poly.pdbx_seq_one_letter_code
_entity_poly.pdbx_strand_id
1 'polypeptide(L)'
;MKNKVSNAVKRIISIILCSFMLFLQTGCSGISGDENRIRQNDTEAEQGVSVSEQSKKIYDKDTLYKNDDETSVVTMYLTVSSGNESDNTNHTWTEVNSYSVYDYEEMGVERYAVNGLLQIGDENGPTEGELGYGQNIPNATVTIRGQTSSRYAQKNYKISIKDGKGTWNDQKVINLNKHEQDTVRFSNKMCFDLMKDLEDMIAMRTQFVHLYVKDTTEGGNGSFTDYGLYTQVEQFNKRALQSHGLDKNGQLYKINFFEFYRYDDIIMLKSDSAYDEEAFEKLLEIKGDDDHSKLIAMLDDVNDYSIPIEDVIDKWFEQDNLLSWLAFQILIGNTDTQSRNVFLYSPLNIDTFYFISWDCDGAFVNTKRQYKEIETNIGWEKGVSNYWGNVLFQRLLKSDVLRGALDDKIEEYRGILSEELLREKAQQYASVVERYAYSAPDNEYMPLTKAKYEDMLEHLPQEVEENYVLYKQSLEEPMPFFIAIPEKTPDGIKFVWDTSYDFDEETISYTLEIDDDYSFSSPIIKEDGLFVPEYLYEGDLPAGQYFMRIRAVNESEYEQYAFDYYVTADSVKEYGVKCFYVLGDGSIEEETYEE
;
A
#
# COMPACT_ATOMS: atom_id res chain seq x y z
N MET A 1 16.24 10.79 25.94
CA MET A 1 14.93 10.43 25.46
C MET A 1 15.00 9.54 24.19
N LYS A 2 15.97 9.73 23.29
CA LYS A 2 16.16 8.91 22.06
C LYS A 2 16.28 7.37 22.28
N ASN A 3 16.79 6.90 23.40
CA ASN A 3 16.96 5.46 23.68
C ASN A 3 15.71 4.70 24.19
N LYS A 4 14.58 5.38 24.45
CA LYS A 4 13.36 4.69 24.90
C LYS A 4 12.41 4.33 23.76
N VAL A 5 12.40 5.13 22.70
CA VAL A 5 11.54 4.87 21.52
C VAL A 5 12.08 3.70 20.69
N SER A 6 13.41 3.65 20.48
CA SER A 6 14.08 2.51 19.81
C SER A 6 13.79 1.16 20.51
N ASN A 7 13.70 1.17 21.85
CA ASN A 7 13.44 -0.06 22.61
C ASN A 7 11.96 -0.48 22.61
N ALA A 8 11.02 0.42 22.36
CA ALA A 8 9.60 0.07 22.24
C ALA A 8 9.32 -0.61 20.89
N VAL A 9 9.84 -0.07 19.79
CA VAL A 9 9.72 -0.67 18.45
C VAL A 9 10.46 -2.01 18.39
N LYS A 10 11.65 -2.11 18.96
CA LYS A 10 12.40 -3.39 19.06
C LYS A 10 11.69 -4.45 19.91
N ARG A 11 10.92 -4.04 20.93
CA ARG A 11 10.08 -4.96 21.73
C ARG A 11 8.83 -5.43 20.98
N ILE A 12 8.26 -4.61 20.12
CA ILE A 12 7.06 -4.97 19.34
C ILE A 12 7.38 -6.10 18.37
N ILE A 13 8.48 -6.03 17.64
CA ILE A 13 8.91 -7.11 16.72
C ILE A 13 9.27 -8.40 17.48
N SER A 14 9.90 -8.31 18.65
CA SER A 14 10.22 -9.48 19.48
C SER A 14 9.02 -10.08 20.23
N ILE A 15 7.97 -9.30 20.51
CA ILE A 15 6.76 -9.78 21.22
C ILE A 15 5.84 -10.56 20.28
N ILE A 16 5.80 -10.24 18.99
CA ILE A 16 5.02 -10.97 17.98
C ILE A 16 5.51 -12.42 17.85
N LEU A 17 6.80 -12.68 18.00
CA LEU A 17 7.39 -14.04 17.98
C LEU A 17 7.15 -14.88 19.26
N CYS A 18 6.91 -14.25 20.42
CA CYS A 18 6.75 -14.99 21.69
C CYS A 18 5.31 -15.32 22.08
N SER A 19 4.29 -14.70 21.47
CA SER A 19 2.88 -14.89 21.88
C SER A 19 2.21 -16.11 21.25
N PHE A 20 2.81 -16.76 20.27
CA PHE A 20 2.22 -17.92 19.58
C PHE A 20 2.50 -19.29 20.25
N MET A 21 3.33 -19.35 21.30
CA MET A 21 3.72 -20.62 21.94
C MET A 21 2.94 -21.03 23.21
N LEU A 22 1.82 -20.38 23.59
CA LEU A 22 1.20 -20.62 24.92
C LEU A 22 -0.32 -20.85 24.93
N PHE A 23 -0.89 -21.55 23.94
CA PHE A 23 -2.27 -22.05 24.05
C PHE A 23 -2.48 -23.42 23.39
N LEU A 24 -1.87 -24.44 23.94
CA LEU A 24 -2.31 -25.83 23.78
C LEU A 24 -2.14 -26.55 25.10
N GLN A 25 -3.18 -26.57 25.95
CA GLN A 25 -3.57 -27.68 26.84
C GLN A 25 -4.59 -27.24 27.86
N THR A 26 -5.76 -27.81 27.76
CA THR A 26 -6.68 -28.37 28.76
C THR A 26 -8.06 -28.33 28.12
N GLY A 27 -8.77 -29.37 27.84
CA GLY A 27 -8.98 -30.60 28.55
C GLY A 27 -10.45 -30.70 28.99
N CYS A 28 -11.20 -31.56 28.34
CA CYS A 28 -12.60 -32.00 28.53
C CYS A 28 -13.14 -32.08 29.97
N SER A 29 -14.43 -31.73 30.10
CA SER A 29 -15.51 -32.49 30.82
C SER A 29 -16.78 -31.62 30.77
N GLY A 30 -17.89 -31.95 30.23
CA GLY A 30 -18.82 -33.05 30.34
C GLY A 30 -19.89 -32.80 31.43
N ILE A 31 -21.18 -32.73 31.03
CA ILE A 31 -22.39 -33.28 31.67
C ILE A 31 -23.63 -32.44 31.34
N SER A 32 -24.43 -32.94 30.48
CA SER A 32 -25.81 -33.47 30.48
C SER A 32 -26.98 -32.69 31.12
N GLY A 33 -28.04 -32.57 30.32
CA GLY A 33 -29.44 -32.78 30.66
C GLY A 33 -30.23 -31.52 31.01
N ASP A 34 -31.34 -31.19 30.45
CA ASP A 34 -32.57 -31.94 30.37
C ASP A 34 -33.66 -31.22 29.56
N GLU A 35 -34.64 -31.97 29.15
CA GLU A 35 -35.70 -31.76 28.21
C GLU A 35 -36.81 -30.74 28.55
N ASN A 36 -37.46 -30.30 27.47
CA ASN A 36 -38.90 -30.05 27.27
C ASN A 36 -39.61 -28.90 28.00
N ARG A 37 -40.10 -27.96 27.17
CA ARG A 37 -41.57 -27.71 27.09
C ARG A 37 -41.95 -26.88 25.86
N ILE A 38 -42.73 -27.52 24.99
CA ILE A 38 -43.52 -26.95 23.91
C ILE A 38 -44.57 -25.98 24.48
N ARG A 39 -44.67 -24.75 23.90
CA ARG A 39 -45.92 -24.04 23.74
C ARG A 39 -45.93 -23.33 22.41
N GLN A 40 -46.76 -23.84 21.49
CA GLN A 40 -47.27 -23.10 20.34
C GLN A 40 -48.05 -21.86 20.84
N ASN A 41 -47.78 -20.73 20.25
CA ASN A 41 -48.72 -19.67 20.01
C ASN A 41 -48.39 -19.03 18.68
N ASP A 42 -49.28 -19.27 17.71
CA ASP A 42 -49.36 -18.52 16.47
C ASP A 42 -49.65 -17.05 16.79
N THR A 43 -48.74 -16.19 16.41
CA THR A 43 -49.01 -14.79 16.16
C THR A 43 -48.21 -14.39 14.92
N GLU A 44 -48.92 -13.85 13.95
CA GLU A 44 -48.41 -13.36 12.68
C GLU A 44 -47.14 -12.55 12.89
N ALA A 45 -46.04 -13.06 12.36
CA ALA A 45 -44.80 -12.33 12.27
C ALA A 45 -45.01 -11.20 11.26
N GLU A 46 -45.04 -9.97 11.73
CA GLU A 46 -44.69 -8.83 10.90
C GLU A 46 -43.36 -9.15 10.22
N GLN A 47 -43.39 -9.19 8.91
CA GLN A 47 -42.18 -9.24 8.08
C GLN A 47 -41.39 -7.99 8.42
N GLY A 48 -40.42 -8.15 9.31
CA GLY A 48 -39.34 -7.17 9.44
C GLY A 48 -38.71 -7.02 8.08
N VAL A 49 -38.83 -5.85 7.50
CA VAL A 49 -38.09 -5.45 6.31
C VAL A 49 -36.63 -5.65 6.66
N SER A 50 -36.02 -6.71 6.12
CA SER A 50 -34.57 -6.83 6.13
C SER A 50 -34.03 -5.53 5.57
N VAL A 51 -33.15 -4.87 6.31
CA VAL A 51 -32.38 -3.75 5.77
C VAL A 51 -31.68 -4.34 4.55
N SER A 52 -32.11 -3.94 3.35
CA SER A 52 -31.72 -4.62 2.13
C SER A 52 -30.21 -4.52 1.94
N GLU A 53 -29.59 -5.57 1.42
CA GLU A 53 -28.18 -5.59 0.96
C GLU A 53 -27.82 -4.35 0.14
N GLN A 54 -28.75 -3.77 -0.60
CA GLN A 54 -28.61 -2.50 -1.31
C GLN A 54 -28.25 -1.30 -0.41
N SER A 55 -28.41 -1.36 0.91
CA SER A 55 -28.09 -0.22 1.80
C SER A 55 -26.60 -0.11 2.15
N LYS A 56 -25.80 -1.16 1.90
CA LYS A 56 -24.35 -1.18 2.16
C LYS A 56 -23.51 -0.83 0.93
N LYS A 57 -24.05 -0.93 -0.31
CA LYS A 57 -23.29 -0.66 -1.52
C LYS A 57 -22.73 0.77 -1.53
N ILE A 58 -21.45 0.88 -1.89
CA ILE A 58 -20.81 2.16 -2.14
C ILE A 58 -20.98 2.51 -3.62
N TYR A 59 -21.24 3.78 -3.90
CA TYR A 59 -21.35 4.28 -5.25
C TYR A 59 -20.55 5.56 -5.39
N ASP A 60 -19.76 5.64 -6.43
CA ASP A 60 -19.13 6.90 -6.81
C ASP A 60 -20.11 7.80 -7.55
N LYS A 61 -19.83 9.07 -7.56
CA LYS A 61 -20.66 10.07 -8.19
C LYS A 61 -20.24 10.31 -9.63
N ASP A 62 -20.80 9.60 -10.59
CA ASP A 62 -20.49 9.67 -12.04
C ASP A 62 -20.41 11.10 -12.58
N THR A 63 -21.16 12.03 -11.98
CA THR A 63 -21.15 13.43 -12.43
C THR A 63 -19.83 14.14 -12.18
N LEU A 64 -18.95 13.59 -11.35
CA LEU A 64 -17.60 14.13 -11.14
C LEU A 64 -16.72 14.00 -12.39
N TYR A 65 -16.98 12.96 -13.18
CA TYR A 65 -16.16 12.59 -14.33
C TYR A 65 -16.78 12.99 -15.67
N LYS A 66 -17.99 13.53 -15.66
CA LYS A 66 -18.79 13.81 -16.87
C LYS A 66 -18.08 14.67 -17.92
N ASN A 67 -17.17 15.53 -17.49
CA ASN A 67 -16.44 16.44 -18.37
C ASN A 67 -14.93 16.14 -18.41
N ASP A 68 -14.53 14.97 -17.92
CA ASP A 68 -13.13 14.57 -17.95
C ASP A 68 -12.67 14.37 -19.39
N ASP A 69 -11.51 14.94 -19.71
CA ASP A 69 -10.71 14.63 -20.88
C ASP A 69 -9.38 14.09 -20.36
N GLU A 70 -9.23 12.76 -20.41
CA GLU A 70 -8.11 12.03 -19.81
C GLU A 70 -6.76 12.41 -20.46
N THR A 71 -6.77 12.97 -21.65
CA THR A 71 -5.58 13.40 -22.39
C THR A 71 -5.31 14.90 -22.30
N SER A 72 -6.23 15.65 -21.71
CA SER A 72 -6.04 17.10 -21.55
C SER A 72 -4.90 17.43 -20.61
N VAL A 73 -4.20 18.50 -20.89
CA VAL A 73 -3.12 19.04 -20.06
C VAL A 73 -3.48 20.43 -19.60
N VAL A 74 -3.63 20.62 -18.29
CA VAL A 74 -3.83 21.93 -17.69
C VAL A 74 -2.47 22.56 -17.42
N THR A 75 -2.29 23.82 -17.79
CA THR A 75 -1.08 24.56 -17.43
C THR A 75 -1.26 25.28 -16.10
N MET A 76 -0.34 25.06 -15.18
CA MET A 76 -0.30 25.74 -13.89
C MET A 76 0.91 26.67 -13.81
N TYR A 77 0.65 27.92 -13.44
CA TYR A 77 1.66 28.95 -13.20
C TYR A 77 1.75 29.19 -11.70
N LEU A 78 2.85 28.83 -11.10
CA LEU A 78 3.11 28.94 -9.67
C LEU A 78 4.19 29.99 -9.42
N THR A 79 3.84 31.16 -8.84
CA THR A 79 4.82 32.10 -8.35
C THR A 79 5.05 31.89 -6.87
N VAL A 80 6.26 31.53 -6.46
CA VAL A 80 6.63 31.29 -5.07
C VAL A 80 7.35 32.50 -4.45
N SER A 81 7.10 32.75 -3.16
CA SER A 81 7.70 33.82 -2.39
C SER A 81 7.85 33.42 -0.93
N SER A 82 8.87 33.94 -0.24
CA SER A 82 9.01 33.77 1.20
C SER A 82 7.87 34.48 1.94
N GLY A 83 7.39 33.88 3.01
CA GLY A 83 6.32 34.38 3.87
C GLY A 83 6.80 34.64 5.29
N ASN A 84 6.07 34.08 6.27
CA ASN A 84 6.30 34.32 7.68
C ASN A 84 6.80 33.08 8.41
N GLU A 85 7.55 33.27 9.48
CA GLU A 85 8.00 32.20 10.37
C GLU A 85 6.82 31.50 11.07
N SER A 86 5.77 32.26 11.42
CA SER A 86 4.61 31.74 12.17
C SER A 86 3.82 30.64 11.44
N ASP A 87 3.90 30.61 10.13
CA ASP A 87 3.23 29.62 9.27
C ASP A 87 4.23 28.79 8.45
N ASN A 88 5.48 28.75 8.91
CA ASN A 88 6.60 27.99 8.33
C ASN A 88 6.81 28.25 6.82
N THR A 89 6.52 29.47 6.36
CA THR A 89 6.65 29.86 4.96
C THR A 89 7.79 30.84 4.67
N ASN A 90 8.64 31.13 5.66
CA ASN A 90 9.79 32.06 5.58
C ASN A 90 11.02 31.47 4.85
N HIS A 91 10.87 30.33 4.19
CA HIS A 91 11.93 29.62 3.49
C HIS A 91 12.09 30.10 2.05
N THR A 92 13.24 29.73 1.47
CA THR A 92 13.51 29.90 0.03
C THR A 92 12.99 28.67 -0.74
N TRP A 93 12.75 28.84 -2.02
CA TRP A 93 12.37 27.72 -2.89
C TRP A 93 13.49 26.68 -2.99
N THR A 94 14.73 27.12 -2.95
CA THR A 94 15.90 26.22 -2.91
C THR A 94 15.88 25.36 -1.65
N GLU A 95 15.61 25.92 -0.46
CA GLU A 95 15.53 25.16 0.79
C GLU A 95 14.40 24.12 0.73
N VAL A 96 13.19 24.50 0.25
CA VAL A 96 12.06 23.56 0.08
C VAL A 96 12.44 22.35 -0.77
N ASN A 97 13.27 22.54 -1.82
CA ASN A 97 13.66 21.48 -2.73
C ASN A 97 14.94 20.71 -2.31
N SER A 98 15.65 21.17 -1.28
CA SER A 98 16.95 20.60 -0.89
C SER A 98 16.84 19.40 0.03
N TYR A 99 15.73 19.25 0.76
CA TYR A 99 15.56 18.24 1.80
C TYR A 99 14.49 17.21 1.42
N SER A 100 14.71 15.96 1.85
CA SER A 100 13.71 14.92 1.81
C SER A 100 12.88 14.91 3.10
N VAL A 101 11.84 14.10 3.15
CA VAL A 101 11.06 13.89 4.38
C VAL A 101 11.92 13.31 5.51
N TYR A 102 12.82 12.41 5.17
CA TYR A 102 13.76 11.79 6.12
C TYR A 102 14.73 12.81 6.70
N ASP A 103 15.21 13.79 5.89
CA ASP A 103 16.05 14.87 6.39
C ASP A 103 15.30 15.74 7.42
N TYR A 104 14.01 16.03 7.18
CA TYR A 104 13.17 16.77 8.14
C TYR A 104 12.96 15.98 9.43
N GLU A 105 12.74 14.67 9.35
CA GLU A 105 12.62 13.78 10.51
C GLU A 105 13.92 13.74 11.33
N GLU A 106 15.07 13.63 10.67
CA GLU A 106 16.38 13.67 11.32
C GLU A 106 16.65 15.02 12.01
N MET A 107 16.31 16.12 11.34
CA MET A 107 16.44 17.48 11.89
C MET A 107 15.42 17.76 13.01
N GLY A 108 14.34 16.99 13.11
CA GLY A 108 13.25 17.19 14.06
C GLY A 108 12.46 18.47 13.80
N VAL A 109 12.27 18.85 12.53
CA VAL A 109 11.55 20.05 12.11
C VAL A 109 10.42 19.71 11.14
N GLU A 110 9.41 20.58 11.05
CA GLU A 110 8.36 20.46 10.05
C GLU A 110 8.92 20.73 8.64
N ARG A 111 8.26 20.13 7.63
CA ARG A 111 8.62 20.35 6.21
C ARG A 111 8.52 21.83 5.87
N TYR A 112 9.57 22.38 5.29
CA TYR A 112 9.62 23.77 4.86
C TYR A 112 8.57 24.05 3.80
N ALA A 113 7.97 25.22 3.89
CA ALA A 113 6.98 25.70 2.96
C ALA A 113 7.33 27.10 2.43
N VAL A 114 6.66 27.48 1.36
CA VAL A 114 6.68 28.86 0.81
C VAL A 114 5.26 29.31 0.49
N ASN A 115 5.05 30.61 0.41
CA ASN A 115 3.81 31.16 -0.16
C ASN A 115 3.80 30.94 -1.66
N GLY A 116 2.63 30.58 -2.22
CA GLY A 116 2.39 30.38 -3.63
C GLY A 116 1.26 31.27 -4.15
N LEU A 117 1.44 31.87 -5.32
CA LEU A 117 0.36 32.34 -6.15
C LEU A 117 0.16 31.30 -7.26
N LEU A 118 -0.86 30.48 -7.11
CA LEU A 118 -1.26 29.50 -8.12
C LEU A 118 -2.25 30.15 -9.08
N GLN A 119 -1.95 30.06 -10.37
CA GLN A 119 -2.82 30.52 -11.45
C GLN A 119 -3.00 29.38 -12.45
N ILE A 120 -4.27 29.13 -12.83
CA ILE A 120 -4.62 28.12 -13.81
C ILE A 120 -4.73 28.77 -15.19
N GLY A 121 -4.29 28.08 -16.22
CA GLY A 121 -4.33 28.59 -17.58
C GLY A 121 -4.01 27.53 -18.63
N ASP A 122 -3.56 28.02 -19.77
CA ASP A 122 -3.12 27.26 -20.92
C ASP A 122 -1.66 27.63 -21.28
N GLU A 123 -1.16 27.16 -22.41
CA GLU A 123 0.20 27.46 -22.90
C GLU A 123 0.47 28.96 -23.15
N ASN A 124 -0.57 29.80 -23.24
CA ASN A 124 -0.45 31.23 -23.48
C ASN A 124 -0.45 32.07 -22.19
N GLY A 125 -0.73 31.45 -21.05
CA GLY A 125 -0.74 32.11 -19.74
C GLY A 125 -1.99 31.82 -18.91
N PRO A 126 -2.13 32.49 -17.74
CA PRO A 126 -3.31 32.36 -16.91
C PRO A 126 -4.59 32.77 -17.65
N THR A 127 -5.66 31.94 -17.55
CA THR A 127 -6.92 32.11 -18.27
C THR A 127 -7.94 32.89 -17.44
N GLU A 128 -8.67 33.82 -18.08
CA GLU A 128 -9.73 34.61 -17.45
C GLU A 128 -10.85 33.71 -16.91
N GLY A 129 -11.24 33.97 -15.66
CA GLY A 129 -12.25 33.16 -14.96
C GLY A 129 -11.71 31.99 -14.15
N GLU A 130 -10.45 31.57 -14.44
CA GLU A 130 -9.79 30.50 -13.72
C GLU A 130 -9.16 30.97 -12.39
N LEU A 131 -8.81 30.00 -11.54
CA LEU A 131 -8.20 30.27 -10.23
C LEU A 131 -6.96 31.16 -10.37
N GLY A 132 -6.91 32.23 -9.59
CA GLY A 132 -5.74 33.11 -9.50
C GLY A 132 -5.61 34.12 -10.64
N TYR A 133 -6.47 34.10 -11.67
CA TYR A 133 -6.40 35.07 -12.77
C TYR A 133 -6.42 36.52 -12.27
N GLY A 134 -5.52 37.36 -12.76
CA GLY A 134 -5.40 38.76 -12.38
C GLY A 134 -4.97 39.01 -10.93
N GLN A 135 -4.70 37.99 -10.15
CA GLN A 135 -4.21 38.12 -8.78
C GLN A 135 -2.69 38.35 -8.75
N ASN A 136 -2.23 39.05 -7.70
CA ASN A 136 -0.81 39.32 -7.43
C ASN A 136 -0.45 39.05 -5.96
N ILE A 137 -1.34 38.44 -5.20
CA ILE A 137 -1.16 38.09 -3.79
C ILE A 137 -1.20 36.57 -3.66
N PRO A 138 -0.32 35.94 -2.87
CA PRO A 138 -0.32 34.51 -2.64
C PRO A 138 -1.71 33.97 -2.24
N ASN A 139 -2.16 32.93 -2.91
CA ASN A 139 -3.45 32.26 -2.65
C ASN A 139 -3.26 30.82 -2.12
N ALA A 140 -2.02 30.37 -1.99
CA ALA A 140 -1.69 29.03 -1.54
C ALA A 140 -0.43 29.00 -0.69
N THR A 141 -0.18 27.86 -0.04
CA THR A 141 1.11 27.44 0.49
C THR A 141 1.60 26.22 -0.27
N VAL A 142 2.92 26.09 -0.42
CA VAL A 142 3.54 25.01 -1.22
C VAL A 142 4.64 24.34 -0.41
N THR A 143 4.61 23.01 -0.40
CA THR A 143 5.66 22.17 0.22
C THR A 143 5.91 20.95 -0.66
N ILE A 144 7.04 20.27 -0.45
CA ILE A 144 7.25 18.95 -1.06
C ILE A 144 6.30 17.92 -0.45
N ARG A 145 6.06 16.82 -1.19
CA ARG A 145 5.27 15.69 -0.73
C ARG A 145 5.90 14.35 -1.10
N GLY A 146 5.32 13.27 -0.59
CA GLY A 146 5.77 11.91 -0.75
C GLY A 146 6.71 11.50 0.38
N GLN A 147 6.89 10.21 0.55
CA GLN A 147 7.85 9.60 1.48
C GLN A 147 9.14 9.31 0.71
N THR A 148 9.26 8.14 0.10
CA THR A 148 10.42 7.74 -0.70
C THR A 148 10.68 8.71 -1.85
N SER A 149 9.65 9.14 -2.57
CA SER A 149 9.75 10.05 -3.71
C SER A 149 10.27 11.46 -3.35
N SER A 150 10.29 11.82 -2.07
CA SER A 150 10.92 13.08 -1.62
C SER A 150 12.45 13.09 -1.78
N ARG A 151 13.09 11.92 -1.91
CA ARG A 151 14.54 11.77 -2.16
C ARG A 151 14.93 12.04 -3.62
N TYR A 152 13.96 11.97 -4.56
CA TYR A 152 14.26 12.10 -5.98
C TYR A 152 14.57 13.54 -6.39
N ALA A 153 15.26 13.69 -7.50
CA ALA A 153 15.66 14.99 -8.04
C ALA A 153 14.45 15.83 -8.48
N GLN A 154 13.48 15.18 -9.13
CA GLN A 154 12.22 15.81 -9.52
C GLN A 154 11.20 15.69 -8.38
N LYS A 155 11.00 16.78 -7.64
CA LYS A 155 10.14 16.79 -6.45
C LYS A 155 8.64 16.72 -6.80
N ASN A 156 7.90 16.04 -5.95
CA ASN A 156 6.44 16.12 -5.89
C ASN A 156 6.03 17.31 -5.01
N TYR A 157 4.92 17.98 -5.34
CA TYR A 157 4.46 19.16 -4.60
C TYR A 157 3.04 18.98 -4.05
N LYS A 158 2.82 19.54 -2.86
CA LYS A 158 1.50 19.76 -2.28
C LYS A 158 1.23 21.26 -2.28
N ILE A 159 0.19 21.68 -2.99
CA ILE A 159 -0.25 23.07 -3.06
C ILE A 159 -1.57 23.19 -2.30
N SER A 160 -1.56 23.89 -1.17
CA SER A 160 -2.75 24.06 -0.31
C SER A 160 -3.32 25.46 -0.50
N ILE A 161 -4.50 25.55 -1.13
CA ILE A 161 -5.22 26.81 -1.36
C ILE A 161 -5.70 27.36 -0.02
N LYS A 162 -5.34 28.60 0.28
CA LYS A 162 -5.68 29.30 1.53
C LYS A 162 -7.19 29.52 1.65
N ASP A 163 -7.69 29.65 2.87
CA ASP A 163 -9.10 29.92 3.11
C ASP A 163 -9.55 31.24 2.48
N GLY A 164 -10.74 31.22 1.90
CA GLY A 164 -11.31 32.37 1.17
C GLY A 164 -10.67 32.67 -0.19
N LYS A 165 -9.71 31.82 -0.67
CA LYS A 165 -9.02 32.01 -1.95
C LYS A 165 -9.56 31.15 -3.11
N GLY A 166 -10.71 30.51 -2.90
CA GLY A 166 -11.36 29.68 -3.92
C GLY A 166 -10.96 28.21 -3.84
N THR A 167 -11.24 27.50 -4.91
CA THR A 167 -10.91 26.09 -5.14
C THR A 167 -10.60 25.89 -6.62
N TRP A 168 -9.94 24.80 -6.95
CA TRP A 168 -9.78 24.33 -8.33
C TRP A 168 -10.45 22.95 -8.45
N ASN A 169 -11.41 22.81 -9.38
CA ASN A 169 -12.21 21.58 -9.51
C ASN A 169 -12.75 21.07 -8.15
N ASP A 170 -13.28 22.00 -7.34
CA ASP A 170 -13.73 21.77 -5.95
C ASP A 170 -12.66 21.19 -5.01
N GLN A 171 -11.38 21.27 -5.35
CA GLN A 171 -10.26 20.85 -4.52
C GLN A 171 -9.58 22.06 -3.88
N LYS A 172 -9.15 21.92 -2.62
CA LYS A 172 -8.31 22.90 -1.90
C LYS A 172 -6.87 22.46 -1.78
N VAL A 173 -6.61 21.16 -1.88
CA VAL A 173 -5.27 20.59 -1.88
C VAL A 173 -5.03 19.97 -3.24
N ILE A 174 -3.98 20.41 -3.91
CA ILE A 174 -3.58 19.96 -5.23
C ILE A 174 -2.25 19.24 -5.04
N ASN A 175 -2.26 17.93 -5.26
CA ASN A 175 -1.05 17.11 -5.23
C ASN A 175 -0.54 16.97 -6.65
N LEU A 176 0.68 17.38 -6.89
CA LEU A 176 1.38 17.22 -8.17
C LEU A 176 2.45 16.15 -8.00
N ASN A 177 2.26 15.00 -8.65
CA ASN A 177 3.17 13.88 -8.64
C ASN A 177 3.99 13.85 -9.92
N LYS A 178 5.29 13.74 -9.79
CA LYS A 178 6.24 13.70 -10.93
C LYS A 178 6.41 12.28 -11.46
N HIS A 179 6.21 11.28 -10.58
CA HIS A 179 6.37 9.86 -10.91
C HIS A 179 7.74 9.54 -11.57
N GLU A 180 8.84 10.07 -11.00
CA GLU A 180 10.20 9.93 -11.58
C GLU A 180 10.59 8.46 -11.77
N GLN A 181 10.17 7.56 -10.85
CA GLN A 181 10.48 6.14 -10.92
C GLN A 181 9.47 5.31 -11.72
N ASP A 182 8.31 5.86 -12.03
CA ASP A 182 7.34 5.21 -12.92
C ASP A 182 7.81 5.28 -14.37
N THR A 183 8.16 4.14 -14.94
CA THR A 183 8.72 4.05 -16.30
C THR A 183 7.76 4.57 -17.37
N VAL A 184 6.45 4.44 -17.16
CA VAL A 184 5.44 4.97 -18.10
C VAL A 184 5.01 6.39 -17.76
N ARG A 185 5.27 6.89 -16.54
CA ARG A 185 4.87 8.22 -16.02
C ARG A 185 3.36 8.44 -15.90
N PHE A 186 2.52 7.42 -16.14
CA PHE A 186 1.07 7.53 -16.07
C PHE A 186 0.36 6.37 -15.35
N SER A 187 1.08 5.42 -14.73
CA SER A 187 0.47 4.27 -14.06
C SER A 187 -0.63 4.67 -13.08
N ASN A 188 -0.34 5.62 -12.22
CA ASN A 188 -1.29 6.12 -11.20
C ASN A 188 -2.56 6.70 -11.85
N LYS A 189 -2.39 7.52 -12.91
CA LYS A 189 -3.54 8.07 -13.65
C LYS A 189 -4.35 6.98 -14.35
N MET A 190 -3.68 6.06 -15.05
CA MET A 190 -4.33 4.98 -15.78
C MET A 190 -5.16 4.10 -14.84
N CYS A 191 -4.61 3.72 -13.69
CA CYS A 191 -5.34 2.92 -12.71
C CYS A 191 -6.59 3.63 -12.19
N PHE A 192 -6.50 4.91 -11.80
CA PHE A 192 -7.67 5.65 -11.33
C PHE A 192 -8.71 5.88 -12.43
N ASP A 193 -8.28 6.07 -13.68
CA ASP A 193 -9.22 6.22 -14.78
C ASP A 193 -9.90 4.88 -15.12
N LEU A 194 -9.20 3.75 -15.02
CA LEU A 194 -9.81 2.41 -15.15
C LEU A 194 -10.83 2.12 -14.04
N MET A 195 -10.60 2.58 -12.80
CA MET A 195 -11.54 2.38 -11.68
C MET A 195 -12.87 3.10 -11.88
N LYS A 196 -12.94 4.17 -12.71
CA LYS A 196 -14.19 4.89 -13.00
C LYS A 196 -15.23 4.00 -13.70
N ASP A 197 -14.78 3.00 -14.42
CA ASP A 197 -15.62 2.09 -15.20
C ASP A 197 -15.94 0.78 -14.43
N LEU A 198 -15.45 0.63 -13.20
CA LEU A 198 -15.66 -0.53 -12.35
C LEU A 198 -16.70 -0.24 -11.27
N GLU A 199 -17.70 -1.11 -11.15
CA GLU A 199 -18.66 -1.04 -10.04
C GLU A 199 -17.95 -1.29 -8.70
N ASP A 200 -18.53 -0.79 -7.62
CA ASP A 200 -18.07 -0.96 -6.24
C ASP A 200 -16.69 -0.34 -5.93
N MET A 201 -16.13 0.45 -6.85
CA MET A 201 -14.87 1.19 -6.67
C MET A 201 -15.11 2.69 -6.58
N ILE A 202 -14.26 3.39 -5.82
CA ILE A 202 -14.17 4.85 -5.78
C ILE A 202 -12.86 5.25 -6.47
N ALA A 203 -12.96 6.03 -7.54
CA ALA A 203 -11.81 6.50 -8.28
C ALA A 203 -11.37 7.89 -7.85
N MET A 204 -10.08 8.13 -7.71
CA MET A 204 -9.58 9.49 -7.48
C MET A 204 -9.53 10.27 -8.78
N ARG A 205 -9.90 11.56 -8.72
CA ARG A 205 -9.74 12.45 -9.87
C ARG A 205 -8.28 12.70 -10.16
N THR A 206 -7.91 12.61 -11.43
CA THR A 206 -6.55 12.83 -11.92
C THR A 206 -6.53 13.76 -13.11
N GLN A 207 -5.43 14.53 -13.28
CA GLN A 207 -5.26 15.45 -14.38
C GLN A 207 -3.78 15.57 -14.75
N PHE A 208 -3.46 15.56 -16.04
CA PHE A 208 -2.12 15.96 -16.47
C PHE A 208 -1.95 17.47 -16.30
N VAL A 209 -0.82 17.86 -15.75
CA VAL A 209 -0.47 19.26 -15.46
C VAL A 209 0.92 19.59 -16.01
N HIS A 210 1.00 20.63 -16.83
CA HIS A 210 2.28 21.25 -17.18
C HIS A 210 2.54 22.38 -16.17
N LEU A 211 3.62 22.27 -15.40
CA LEU A 211 3.93 23.21 -14.32
C LEU A 211 5.03 24.19 -14.72
N TYR A 212 4.75 25.47 -14.57
CA TYR A 212 5.74 26.55 -14.60
C TYR A 212 5.90 27.15 -13.22
N VAL A 213 7.15 27.31 -12.75
CA VAL A 213 7.45 27.91 -11.45
C VAL A 213 8.25 29.18 -11.63
N LYS A 214 7.81 30.27 -11.00
CA LYS A 214 8.55 31.53 -10.87
C LYS A 214 8.99 31.70 -9.44
N ASP A 215 10.30 31.57 -9.22
CA ASP A 215 10.90 31.77 -7.91
C ASP A 215 11.23 33.23 -7.68
N THR A 216 10.58 33.83 -6.69
CA THR A 216 10.83 35.21 -6.21
C THR A 216 11.38 35.22 -4.79
N THR A 217 11.78 34.08 -4.24
CA THR A 217 12.50 33.99 -2.97
C THR A 217 13.95 34.45 -3.14
N GLU A 218 14.69 34.56 -2.05
CA GLU A 218 16.11 34.94 -2.11
C GLU A 218 16.90 33.93 -2.95
N GLY A 219 17.67 34.43 -3.93
CA GLY A 219 18.41 33.62 -4.88
C GLY A 219 17.61 33.14 -6.09
N GLY A 220 16.28 33.37 -6.11
CA GLY A 220 15.43 33.04 -7.24
C GLY A 220 15.69 33.90 -8.50
N ASN A 221 15.40 33.35 -9.68
CA ASN A 221 15.65 34.03 -10.97
C ASN A 221 14.54 35.02 -11.35
N GLY A 222 13.38 35.02 -10.65
CA GLY A 222 12.24 35.91 -10.88
C GLY A 222 11.53 35.71 -12.22
N SER A 223 11.79 34.61 -12.94
CA SER A 223 11.17 34.24 -14.22
C SER A 223 10.51 32.86 -14.11
N PHE A 224 9.54 32.60 -14.98
CA PHE A 224 8.96 31.27 -15.07
C PHE A 224 9.98 30.29 -15.68
N THR A 225 10.19 29.19 -14.97
CA THR A 225 11.00 28.05 -15.40
C THR A 225 10.05 26.88 -15.64
N ASP A 226 10.28 26.15 -16.70
CA ASP A 226 9.53 24.93 -17.02
C ASP A 226 9.91 23.80 -16.06
N TYR A 227 8.93 23.22 -15.38
CA TYR A 227 9.08 22.07 -14.48
C TYR A 227 8.56 20.77 -15.10
N GLY A 228 8.10 20.82 -16.37
CA GLY A 228 7.64 19.66 -17.14
C GLY A 228 6.27 19.14 -16.72
N LEU A 229 6.02 17.88 -17.06
CA LEU A 229 4.74 17.22 -16.84
C LEU A 229 4.63 16.64 -15.42
N TYR A 230 3.47 16.83 -14.83
CA TYR A 230 3.02 16.21 -13.56
C TYR A 230 1.68 15.52 -13.77
N THR A 231 1.38 14.56 -12.90
CA THR A 231 0.02 14.08 -12.69
C THR A 231 -0.53 14.70 -11.40
N GLN A 232 -1.59 15.49 -11.51
CA GLN A 232 -2.36 15.88 -10.35
C GLN A 232 -3.20 14.68 -9.91
N VAL A 233 -3.16 14.37 -8.60
CA VAL A 233 -3.96 13.33 -7.98
C VAL A 233 -4.76 13.97 -6.84
N GLU A 234 -6.05 13.67 -6.78
CA GLU A 234 -6.94 14.17 -5.73
C GLU A 234 -6.42 13.83 -4.35
N GLN A 235 -6.46 14.80 -3.42
CA GLN A 235 -6.22 14.53 -2.01
C GLN A 235 -7.48 13.95 -1.39
N PHE A 236 -7.49 12.64 -1.13
CA PHE A 236 -8.64 12.01 -0.50
C PHE A 236 -8.75 12.43 0.97
N ASN A 237 -9.76 13.24 1.25
CA ASN A 237 -10.02 13.87 2.54
C ASN A 237 -11.53 14.17 2.70
N LYS A 238 -11.94 14.85 3.77
CA LYS A 238 -13.36 15.21 4.02
C LYS A 238 -14.04 15.94 2.83
N ARG A 239 -13.29 16.74 2.07
CA ARG A 239 -13.84 17.43 0.89
C ARG A 239 -14.01 16.45 -0.28
N ALA A 240 -13.05 15.59 -0.52
CA ALA A 240 -13.16 14.54 -1.53
C ALA A 240 -14.35 13.61 -1.22
N LEU A 241 -14.47 13.12 0.03
CA LEU A 241 -15.65 12.34 0.44
C LEU A 241 -16.96 13.04 0.06
N GLN A 242 -17.10 14.33 0.38
CA GLN A 242 -18.29 15.09 0.01
C GLN A 242 -18.49 15.21 -1.50
N SER A 243 -17.42 15.40 -2.28
CA SER A 243 -17.49 15.50 -3.74
C SER A 243 -17.97 14.19 -4.36
N HIS A 244 -17.47 13.05 -3.86
CA HIS A 244 -17.89 11.70 -4.25
C HIS A 244 -19.27 11.28 -3.73
N GLY A 245 -19.95 12.13 -2.94
CA GLY A 245 -21.27 11.82 -2.38
C GLY A 245 -21.23 10.98 -1.11
N LEU A 246 -20.06 10.81 -0.52
CA LEU A 246 -19.82 10.04 0.70
C LEU A 246 -19.96 10.91 1.97
N ASP A 247 -20.15 10.27 3.13
CA ASP A 247 -20.23 10.98 4.41
C ASP A 247 -18.87 11.55 4.81
N LYS A 248 -18.72 12.86 4.68
CA LYS A 248 -17.49 13.59 5.03
C LYS A 248 -17.12 13.55 6.52
N ASN A 249 -18.07 13.19 7.38
CA ASN A 249 -17.85 13.11 8.82
C ASN A 249 -17.49 11.69 9.27
N GLY A 250 -17.49 10.73 8.34
CA GLY A 250 -17.10 9.34 8.61
C GLY A 250 -15.64 9.21 9.03
N GLN A 251 -15.32 8.02 9.51
CA GLN A 251 -13.95 7.61 9.74
C GLN A 251 -13.23 7.45 8.39
N LEU A 252 -12.02 7.93 8.32
CA LEU A 252 -11.16 7.77 7.15
C LEU A 252 -9.71 7.63 7.63
N TYR A 253 -9.14 6.46 7.43
CA TYR A 253 -7.76 6.15 7.75
C TYR A 253 -6.97 5.88 6.48
N LYS A 254 -5.81 6.50 6.32
CA LYS A 254 -4.84 6.08 5.31
C LYS A 254 -3.97 4.99 5.94
N ILE A 255 -3.97 3.82 5.36
CA ILE A 255 -3.14 2.71 5.80
C ILE A 255 -1.70 2.98 5.36
N ASN A 256 -0.77 2.96 6.34
CA ASN A 256 0.66 3.12 6.09
C ASN A 256 1.41 1.78 6.15
N PHE A 257 1.41 1.11 7.31
CA PHE A 257 1.92 -0.25 7.49
C PHE A 257 1.00 -0.96 8.48
N PHE A 258 -0.04 -1.62 7.97
CA PHE A 258 -1.07 -2.18 8.81
C PHE A 258 -1.67 -3.46 8.19
N GLU A 259 -1.43 -4.59 8.83
CA GLU A 259 -1.84 -5.93 8.39
C GLU A 259 -3.13 -6.41 9.09
N PHE A 260 -3.94 -5.52 9.64
CA PHE A 260 -5.17 -5.79 10.37
C PHE A 260 -5.00 -6.62 11.65
N TYR A 261 -3.79 -6.67 12.22
CA TYR A 261 -3.60 -7.17 13.58
C TYR A 261 -4.15 -6.20 14.62
N ARG A 262 -4.54 -6.74 15.78
CA ARG A 262 -5.21 -5.97 16.84
C ARG A 262 -4.24 -5.08 17.65
N TYR A 263 -3.06 -4.93 17.47
CA TYR A 263 -2.08 -4.03 18.16
C TYR A 263 -2.65 -3.30 19.40
N ASP A 264 -2.97 -4.05 20.48
CA ASP A 264 -3.69 -3.57 21.66
C ASP A 264 -3.01 -2.42 22.41
N ASP A 265 -1.69 -2.31 22.28
CA ASP A 265 -0.85 -1.28 22.87
C ASP A 265 -0.71 -0.01 22.00
N ILE A 266 -1.23 -0.03 20.76
CA ILE A 266 -1.17 1.10 19.82
C ILE A 266 -2.58 1.55 19.43
N ILE A 267 -3.44 0.62 19.02
CA ILE A 267 -4.80 0.94 18.55
C ILE A 267 -5.75 0.98 19.75
N MET A 268 -5.87 2.16 20.33
CA MET A 268 -6.65 2.47 21.52
C MET A 268 -7.66 3.57 21.24
N LEU A 269 -8.62 3.73 22.16
CA LEU A 269 -9.50 4.91 22.14
C LEU A 269 -8.68 6.15 22.44
N LYS A 270 -8.97 7.26 21.75
CA LYS A 270 -8.32 8.56 22.00
C LYS A 270 -8.49 9.05 23.45
N SER A 271 -9.52 8.58 24.15
CA SER A 271 -9.75 8.88 25.56
C SER A 271 -8.90 8.05 26.54
N ASP A 272 -8.21 7.01 26.05
CA ASP A 272 -7.32 6.21 26.90
C ASP A 272 -6.09 7.03 27.31
N SER A 273 -5.68 6.87 28.54
CA SER A 273 -4.50 7.59 29.08
C SER A 273 -3.16 7.12 28.50
N ALA A 274 -3.13 5.95 27.88
CA ALA A 274 -1.96 5.37 27.23
C ALA A 274 -1.93 5.64 25.70
N TYR A 275 -2.99 6.27 25.16
CA TYR A 275 -3.07 6.56 23.71
C TYR A 275 -1.91 7.46 23.27
N ASP A 276 -1.23 7.04 22.23
CA ASP A 276 -0.15 7.76 21.55
C ASP A 276 -0.55 7.94 20.08
N GLU A 277 -0.93 9.18 19.71
CA GLU A 277 -1.39 9.52 18.36
C GLU A 277 -0.27 9.33 17.33
N GLU A 278 1.00 9.60 17.68
CA GLU A 278 2.13 9.42 16.77
C GLU A 278 2.36 7.93 16.48
N ALA A 279 2.26 7.07 17.50
CA ALA A 279 2.37 5.63 17.32
C ALA A 279 1.20 5.07 16.50
N PHE A 280 -0.03 5.55 16.74
CA PHE A 280 -1.22 5.18 15.98
C PHE A 280 -1.10 5.59 14.50
N GLU A 281 -0.68 6.83 14.23
CA GLU A 281 -0.56 7.35 12.86
C GLU A 281 0.58 6.71 12.04
N LYS A 282 1.52 6.02 12.68
CA LYS A 282 2.49 5.18 11.96
C LYS A 282 1.84 3.98 11.28
N LEU A 283 0.74 3.47 11.84
CA LEU A 283 -0.05 2.39 11.25
C LEU A 283 -1.18 2.94 10.37
N LEU A 284 -1.96 3.88 10.91
CA LEU A 284 -3.22 4.39 10.35
C LEU A 284 -3.28 5.91 10.48
N GLU A 285 -2.95 6.64 9.42
CA GLU A 285 -2.99 8.10 9.42
C GLU A 285 -4.45 8.60 9.45
N ILE A 286 -4.83 9.39 10.45
CA ILE A 286 -6.20 9.87 10.66
C ILE A 286 -6.54 10.98 9.67
N LYS A 287 -7.52 10.75 8.80
CA LYS A 287 -8.01 11.73 7.80
C LYS A 287 -9.47 12.11 8.00
N GLY A 288 -10.22 11.37 8.79
CA GLY A 288 -11.63 11.54 9.08
C GLY A 288 -11.96 11.82 10.54
N ASP A 289 -13.00 11.17 11.04
CA ASP A 289 -13.37 11.13 12.47
C ASP A 289 -12.34 10.31 13.25
N ASP A 290 -12.08 10.71 14.49
CA ASP A 290 -11.07 10.12 15.38
C ASP A 290 -11.67 9.31 16.55
N ASP A 291 -12.95 8.93 16.46
CA ASP A 291 -13.54 7.91 17.33
C ASP A 291 -13.16 6.50 16.82
N HIS A 292 -12.15 5.92 17.44
CA HIS A 292 -11.61 4.61 17.05
C HIS A 292 -12.45 3.42 17.52
N SER A 293 -13.58 3.62 18.21
CA SER A 293 -14.39 2.54 18.81
C SER A 293 -14.86 1.50 17.79
N LYS A 294 -15.32 1.96 16.61
CA LYS A 294 -15.74 1.08 15.51
C LYS A 294 -14.57 0.30 14.91
N LEU A 295 -13.44 0.97 14.68
CA LEU A 295 -12.21 0.33 14.20
C LEU A 295 -11.74 -0.77 15.16
N ILE A 296 -11.71 -0.49 16.46
CA ILE A 296 -11.31 -1.45 17.50
C ILE A 296 -12.25 -2.67 17.48
N ALA A 297 -13.56 -2.45 17.46
CA ALA A 297 -14.54 -3.54 17.45
C ALA A 297 -14.43 -4.40 16.18
N MET A 298 -14.16 -3.80 15.02
CA MET A 298 -13.90 -4.53 13.78
C MET A 298 -12.61 -5.37 13.89
N LEU A 299 -11.54 -4.80 14.43
CA LEU A 299 -10.27 -5.52 14.59
C LEU A 299 -10.36 -6.63 15.63
N ASP A 300 -11.14 -6.44 16.70
CA ASP A 300 -11.40 -7.50 17.69
C ASP A 300 -12.05 -8.71 17.01
N ASP A 301 -13.07 -8.51 16.16
CA ASP A 301 -13.72 -9.59 15.40
C ASP A 301 -12.80 -10.19 14.32
N VAL A 302 -12.02 -9.37 13.61
CA VAL A 302 -11.04 -9.84 12.60
C VAL A 302 -9.98 -10.73 13.25
N ASN A 303 -9.59 -10.49 14.49
CA ASN A 303 -8.56 -11.26 15.18
C ASN A 303 -9.15 -12.38 16.08
N ASP A 304 -10.47 -12.51 16.19
CA ASP A 304 -11.12 -13.62 16.87
C ASP A 304 -11.37 -14.79 15.89
N TYR A 305 -10.49 -15.79 15.94
CA TYR A 305 -10.61 -16.98 15.10
C TYR A 305 -11.77 -17.91 15.46
N SER A 306 -12.52 -17.63 16.53
CA SER A 306 -13.75 -18.35 16.86
C SER A 306 -14.97 -17.89 16.07
N ILE A 307 -14.88 -16.71 15.43
CA ILE A 307 -15.92 -16.14 14.55
C ILE A 307 -15.60 -16.53 13.11
N PRO A 308 -16.53 -17.16 12.36
CA PRO A 308 -16.32 -17.40 10.93
C PRO A 308 -16.01 -16.09 10.18
N ILE A 309 -15.07 -16.13 9.24
CA ILE A 309 -14.65 -14.91 8.53
C ILE A 309 -15.78 -14.34 7.67
N GLU A 310 -16.67 -15.17 7.16
CA GLU A 310 -17.86 -14.78 6.41
C GLU A 310 -18.77 -13.88 7.26
N ASP A 311 -18.96 -14.23 8.54
CA ASP A 311 -19.75 -13.42 9.49
C ASP A 311 -19.05 -12.08 9.79
N VAL A 312 -17.71 -12.07 9.88
CA VAL A 312 -16.90 -10.85 10.06
C VAL A 312 -17.04 -9.92 8.85
N ILE A 313 -16.92 -10.49 7.64
CA ILE A 313 -17.07 -9.72 6.38
C ILE A 313 -18.49 -9.16 6.28
N ASP A 314 -19.51 -9.99 6.48
CA ASP A 314 -20.91 -9.53 6.44
C ASP A 314 -21.20 -8.43 7.46
N LYS A 315 -20.63 -8.49 8.64
CA LYS A 315 -20.82 -7.46 9.67
C LYS A 315 -20.11 -6.17 9.37
N TRP A 316 -18.81 -6.21 9.03
CA TRP A 316 -17.91 -5.07 9.06
C TRP A 316 -17.51 -4.51 7.70
N PHE A 317 -17.68 -5.26 6.61
CA PHE A 317 -17.23 -4.84 5.29
C PHE A 317 -18.38 -4.86 4.27
N GLU A 318 -18.23 -4.09 3.25
CA GLU A 318 -19.00 -4.28 2.03
C GLU A 318 -18.20 -5.27 1.15
N GLN A 319 -18.75 -6.50 0.99
CA GLN A 319 -18.03 -7.62 0.39
C GLN A 319 -17.64 -7.34 -1.06
N ASP A 320 -18.58 -6.79 -1.86
CA ASP A 320 -18.32 -6.52 -3.28
C ASP A 320 -17.20 -5.48 -3.45
N ASN A 321 -17.18 -4.41 -2.62
CA ASN A 321 -16.09 -3.42 -2.63
C ASN A 321 -14.75 -4.02 -2.22
N LEU A 322 -14.71 -4.85 -1.16
CA LEU A 322 -13.49 -5.48 -0.68
C LEU A 322 -12.90 -6.42 -1.75
N LEU A 323 -13.74 -7.27 -2.34
CA LEU A 323 -13.33 -8.22 -3.39
C LEU A 323 -12.95 -7.49 -4.68
N SER A 324 -13.68 -6.44 -5.06
CA SER A 324 -13.37 -5.58 -6.21
C SER A 324 -12.01 -4.92 -6.06
N TRP A 325 -11.74 -4.36 -4.86
CA TRP A 325 -10.45 -3.74 -4.58
C TRP A 325 -9.32 -4.78 -4.71
N LEU A 326 -9.45 -5.94 -4.08
CA LEU A 326 -8.44 -6.99 -4.11
C LEU A 326 -8.20 -7.54 -5.52
N ALA A 327 -9.27 -7.84 -6.26
CA ALA A 327 -9.21 -8.32 -7.64
C ALA A 327 -8.52 -7.30 -8.56
N PHE A 328 -8.86 -6.02 -8.42
CA PHE A 328 -8.22 -4.96 -9.20
C PHE A 328 -6.72 -4.89 -8.93
N GLN A 329 -6.29 -4.84 -7.65
CA GLN A 329 -4.86 -4.76 -7.31
C GLN A 329 -4.07 -5.97 -7.82
N ILE A 330 -4.65 -7.17 -7.74
CA ILE A 330 -4.03 -8.40 -8.27
C ILE A 330 -3.86 -8.29 -9.79
N LEU A 331 -4.92 -7.93 -10.52
CA LEU A 331 -4.91 -7.92 -11.98
C LEU A 331 -4.00 -6.84 -12.59
N ILE A 332 -3.88 -5.67 -11.96
CA ILE A 332 -2.96 -4.61 -12.42
C ILE A 332 -1.52 -4.80 -11.91
N GLY A 333 -1.25 -5.85 -11.15
CA GLY A 333 0.07 -6.12 -10.59
C GLY A 333 0.58 -5.05 -9.64
N ASN A 334 -0.29 -4.47 -8.79
CA ASN A 334 0.10 -3.51 -7.77
C ASN A 334 0.47 -4.22 -6.47
N THR A 335 1.69 -4.72 -6.38
CA THR A 335 2.15 -5.52 -5.23
C THR A 335 2.39 -4.70 -3.97
N ASP A 336 2.39 -3.36 -4.05
CA ASP A 336 2.65 -2.44 -2.94
C ASP A 336 1.38 -2.09 -2.13
N THR A 337 0.41 -3.01 -2.03
CA THR A 337 -0.91 -2.78 -1.41
C THR A 337 -1.29 -3.77 -0.31
N GLN A 338 -0.40 -4.66 0.06
CA GLN A 338 -0.67 -5.70 1.09
C GLN A 338 -0.97 -5.12 2.48
N SER A 339 -0.32 -4.00 2.87
CA SER A 339 -0.44 -3.35 4.17
C SER A 339 -0.36 -1.83 4.10
N ARG A 340 -0.47 -1.24 2.90
CA ARG A 340 -0.40 0.20 2.65
C ARG A 340 -1.09 0.59 1.36
N ASN A 341 -1.06 1.87 1.00
CA ASN A 341 -1.61 2.40 -0.25
C ASN A 341 -3.12 2.17 -0.43
N VAL A 342 -3.84 2.24 0.67
CA VAL A 342 -5.31 2.15 0.70
C VAL A 342 -5.87 3.06 1.79
N PHE A 343 -7.05 3.61 1.56
CA PHE A 343 -7.86 4.22 2.59
C PHE A 343 -8.92 3.25 3.07
N LEU A 344 -9.07 3.16 4.39
CA LEU A 344 -10.16 2.49 5.06
C LEU A 344 -11.19 3.54 5.47
N TYR A 345 -12.36 3.51 4.84
CA TYR A 345 -13.44 4.47 5.06
C TYR A 345 -14.64 3.81 5.73
N SER A 346 -15.30 4.50 6.67
CA SER A 346 -16.57 4.07 7.25
C SER A 346 -17.45 5.29 7.58
N PRO A 347 -18.68 5.41 7.02
CA PRO A 347 -19.59 6.48 7.38
C PRO A 347 -20.05 6.37 8.83
N LEU A 348 -20.49 7.47 9.45
CA LEU A 348 -20.87 7.48 10.88
C LEU A 348 -22.07 6.60 11.22
N ASN A 349 -23.01 6.48 10.29
CA ASN A 349 -24.34 5.92 10.54
C ASN A 349 -24.48 4.42 10.28
N ILE A 350 -23.43 3.76 9.80
CA ILE A 350 -23.36 2.31 9.59
C ILE A 350 -22.02 1.76 10.06
N ASP A 351 -21.98 0.49 10.41
CA ASP A 351 -20.77 -0.20 10.89
C ASP A 351 -20.04 -0.94 9.76
N THR A 352 -19.99 -0.33 8.57
CA THR A 352 -19.38 -0.93 7.39
C THR A 352 -18.13 -0.16 6.98
N PHE A 353 -17.05 -0.86 6.73
CA PHE A 353 -15.80 -0.34 6.18
C PHE A 353 -15.69 -0.62 4.69
N TYR A 354 -15.08 0.32 3.98
CA TYR A 354 -14.83 0.30 2.53
C TYR A 354 -13.35 0.53 2.25
N PHE A 355 -12.85 -0.17 1.24
CA PHE A 355 -11.51 -0.02 0.70
C PHE A 355 -11.52 0.96 -0.46
N ILE A 356 -10.67 1.99 -0.39
CA ILE A 356 -10.52 3.00 -1.44
C ILE A 356 -9.04 3.06 -1.81
N SER A 357 -8.73 2.81 -3.08
CA SER A 357 -7.35 2.73 -3.57
C SER A 357 -6.60 4.05 -3.39
N TRP A 358 -5.33 3.93 -3.06
CA TRP A 358 -4.36 5.03 -3.04
C TRP A 358 -3.07 4.56 -3.68
N ASP A 359 -2.39 5.47 -4.38
CA ASP A 359 -1.06 5.28 -4.95
C ASP A 359 -0.87 3.99 -5.76
N CYS A 360 -1.20 4.07 -7.04
CA CYS A 360 -1.06 2.96 -7.99
C CYS A 360 0.18 3.12 -8.89
N ASP A 361 1.19 3.89 -8.49
CA ASP A 361 2.41 4.04 -9.30
C ASP A 361 3.28 2.77 -9.28
N GLY A 362 3.04 1.86 -8.34
CA GLY A 362 3.57 0.49 -8.30
C GLY A 362 2.94 -0.48 -9.31
N ALA A 363 1.79 -0.15 -9.91
CA ALA A 363 1.08 -1.02 -10.85
C ALA A 363 1.88 -1.33 -12.12
N PHE A 364 1.46 -2.36 -12.85
CA PHE A 364 2.11 -2.89 -14.07
C PHE A 364 3.54 -3.37 -13.79
N VAL A 365 3.70 -4.08 -12.67
CA VAL A 365 5.00 -4.45 -12.13
C VAL A 365 5.79 -5.39 -13.03
N ASN A 366 5.13 -6.35 -13.72
CA ASN A 366 5.82 -7.30 -14.60
C ASN A 366 6.43 -6.59 -15.80
N THR A 367 5.64 -5.75 -16.48
CA THR A 367 6.12 -4.92 -17.57
C THR A 367 7.29 -4.03 -17.13
N LYS A 368 7.18 -3.36 -15.97
CA LYS A 368 8.23 -2.49 -15.45
C LYS A 368 9.52 -3.23 -15.13
N ARG A 369 9.42 -4.41 -14.49
CA ARG A 369 10.59 -5.26 -14.16
C ARG A 369 11.36 -5.66 -15.41
N GLN A 370 10.65 -6.13 -16.45
CA GLN A 370 11.26 -6.54 -17.71
C GLN A 370 12.11 -5.44 -18.34
N TYR A 371 11.65 -4.19 -18.32
CA TYR A 371 12.33 -3.07 -18.98
C TYR A 371 13.37 -2.36 -18.09
N LYS A 372 13.29 -2.48 -16.78
CA LYS A 372 14.32 -1.98 -15.86
C LYS A 372 15.52 -2.92 -15.75
N GLU A 373 15.51 -4.08 -16.42
CA GLU A 373 16.54 -5.13 -16.30
C GLU A 373 16.71 -5.59 -14.83
N ILE A 374 15.64 -5.47 -14.03
CA ILE A 374 15.59 -5.98 -12.66
C ILE A 374 15.35 -7.49 -12.74
N GLU A 375 15.99 -8.23 -11.85
CA GLU A 375 15.84 -9.67 -11.75
C GLU A 375 14.37 -10.10 -11.73
N THR A 376 14.06 -11.14 -12.51
CA THR A 376 12.67 -11.60 -12.74
C THR A 376 12.13 -12.47 -11.60
N ASN A 377 12.95 -12.78 -10.58
CA ASN A 377 12.47 -13.47 -9.39
C ASN A 377 11.57 -12.54 -8.60
N ILE A 378 10.27 -12.85 -8.58
CA ILE A 378 9.25 -12.08 -7.86
C ILE A 378 8.90 -12.70 -6.51
N GLY A 379 9.47 -13.85 -6.18
CA GLY A 379 9.19 -14.59 -4.95
C GLY A 379 7.69 -14.74 -4.71
N TRP A 380 7.24 -14.33 -3.53
CA TRP A 380 5.84 -14.33 -3.11
C TRP A 380 5.06 -13.06 -3.55
N GLU A 381 5.69 -12.05 -4.15
CA GLU A 381 5.03 -10.79 -4.58
C GLU A 381 4.15 -11.01 -5.82
N LYS A 382 3.20 -11.94 -5.76
CA LYS A 382 2.28 -12.28 -6.85
C LYS A 382 0.94 -12.82 -6.32
N GLY A 383 -0.13 -12.59 -7.04
CA GLY A 383 -1.45 -13.15 -6.77
C GLY A 383 -1.86 -13.05 -5.30
N VAL A 384 -2.36 -14.14 -4.73
CA VAL A 384 -2.81 -14.19 -3.34
C VAL A 384 -1.66 -14.28 -2.34
N SER A 385 -0.50 -14.78 -2.75
CA SER A 385 0.69 -14.86 -1.88
C SER A 385 1.11 -13.49 -1.37
N ASN A 386 0.97 -12.44 -2.20
CA ASN A 386 1.27 -11.06 -1.82
C ASN A 386 0.45 -10.56 -0.62
N TYR A 387 -0.77 -11.09 -0.42
CA TYR A 387 -1.69 -10.65 0.63
C TYR A 387 -1.72 -11.56 1.85
N TRP A 388 -1.00 -12.69 1.81
CA TRP A 388 -1.07 -13.71 2.84
C TRP A 388 -0.54 -13.28 4.21
N GLY A 389 0.36 -12.29 4.27
CA GLY A 389 0.88 -11.70 5.51
C GLY A 389 -0.12 -10.81 6.26
N ASN A 390 -1.27 -10.47 5.65
CA ASN A 390 -2.32 -9.64 6.22
C ASN A 390 -3.42 -10.52 6.80
N VAL A 391 -3.74 -10.38 8.09
CA VAL A 391 -4.67 -11.30 8.79
C VAL A 391 -6.09 -11.28 8.21
N LEU A 392 -6.59 -10.13 7.75
CA LEU A 392 -7.89 -10.04 7.12
C LEU A 392 -7.92 -10.84 5.82
N PHE A 393 -6.95 -10.59 4.93
CA PHE A 393 -6.86 -11.30 3.65
C PHE A 393 -6.52 -12.78 3.82
N GLN A 394 -5.64 -13.13 4.75
CA GLN A 394 -5.33 -14.53 5.05
C GLN A 394 -6.59 -15.31 5.46
N ARG A 395 -7.40 -14.74 6.36
CA ARG A 395 -8.66 -15.36 6.78
C ARG A 395 -9.68 -15.44 5.65
N LEU A 396 -9.80 -14.36 4.85
CA LEU A 396 -10.67 -14.32 3.66
C LEU A 396 -10.30 -15.44 2.68
N LEU A 397 -9.02 -15.57 2.36
CA LEU A 397 -8.51 -16.55 1.38
C LEU A 397 -8.65 -18.00 1.87
N LYS A 398 -8.65 -18.25 3.19
CA LYS A 398 -8.92 -19.58 3.78
C LYS A 398 -10.38 -20.02 3.66
N SER A 399 -11.31 -19.09 3.43
CA SER A 399 -12.71 -19.42 3.18
C SER A 399 -12.92 -19.80 1.71
N ASP A 400 -13.37 -21.01 1.44
CA ASP A 400 -13.68 -21.46 0.07
C ASP A 400 -14.76 -20.60 -0.58
N VAL A 401 -15.72 -20.11 0.22
CA VAL A 401 -16.82 -19.27 -0.26
C VAL A 401 -16.30 -17.91 -0.71
N LEU A 402 -15.49 -17.26 0.12
CA LEU A 402 -14.95 -15.92 -0.19
C LEU A 402 -13.85 -15.99 -1.26
N ARG A 403 -13.03 -17.05 -1.26
CA ARG A 403 -12.03 -17.29 -2.31
C ARG A 403 -12.70 -17.54 -3.67
N GLY A 404 -13.81 -18.32 -3.70
CA GLY A 404 -14.63 -18.52 -4.90
C GLY A 404 -15.25 -17.20 -5.39
N ALA A 405 -15.77 -16.36 -4.49
CA ALA A 405 -16.29 -15.05 -4.86
C ALA A 405 -15.19 -14.10 -5.38
N LEU A 406 -13.95 -14.19 -4.85
CA LEU A 406 -12.81 -13.47 -5.40
C LEU A 406 -12.44 -13.96 -6.80
N ASP A 407 -12.47 -15.27 -7.04
CA ASP A 407 -12.21 -15.86 -8.36
C ASP A 407 -13.23 -15.36 -9.40
N ASP A 408 -14.52 -15.33 -9.03
CA ASP A 408 -15.59 -14.78 -9.86
C ASP A 408 -15.36 -13.30 -10.19
N LYS A 409 -14.95 -12.50 -9.21
CA LYS A 409 -14.65 -11.06 -9.38
C LYS A 409 -13.41 -10.83 -10.25
N ILE A 410 -12.39 -11.65 -10.13
CA ILE A 410 -11.19 -11.63 -10.98
C ILE A 410 -11.55 -11.93 -12.44
N GLU A 411 -12.40 -12.96 -12.69
CA GLU A 411 -12.86 -13.27 -14.06
C GLU A 411 -13.73 -12.14 -14.64
N GLU A 412 -14.59 -11.52 -13.82
CA GLU A 412 -15.38 -10.36 -14.23
C GLU A 412 -14.47 -9.19 -14.66
N TYR A 413 -13.51 -8.82 -13.82
CA TYR A 413 -12.63 -7.66 -14.06
C TYR A 413 -11.63 -7.93 -15.19
N ARG A 414 -11.14 -9.17 -15.34
CA ARG A 414 -10.34 -9.58 -16.49
C ARG A 414 -11.08 -9.36 -17.81
N GLY A 415 -12.42 -9.62 -17.82
CA GLY A 415 -13.25 -9.36 -18.98
C GLY A 415 -13.41 -7.87 -19.31
N ILE A 416 -13.43 -7.00 -18.28
CA ILE A 416 -13.54 -5.54 -18.44
C ILE A 416 -12.18 -4.93 -18.79
N LEU A 417 -11.14 -5.28 -18.04
CA LEU A 417 -9.76 -4.78 -18.20
C LEU A 417 -9.05 -5.51 -19.36
N SER A 418 -9.68 -5.54 -20.51
CA SER A 418 -9.19 -6.27 -21.70
C SER A 418 -7.89 -5.68 -22.25
N GLU A 419 -7.11 -6.50 -22.95
CA GLU A 419 -5.89 -6.05 -23.64
C GLU A 419 -6.17 -4.88 -24.61
N GLU A 420 -7.35 -4.86 -25.25
CA GLU A 420 -7.76 -3.77 -26.15
C GLU A 420 -7.95 -2.46 -25.38
N LEU A 421 -8.66 -2.48 -24.25
CA LEU A 421 -8.86 -1.31 -23.39
C LEU A 421 -7.53 -0.77 -22.86
N LEU A 422 -6.67 -1.66 -22.34
CA LEU A 422 -5.37 -1.27 -21.82
C LEU A 422 -4.48 -0.66 -22.91
N ARG A 423 -4.50 -1.22 -24.12
CA ARG A 423 -3.77 -0.72 -25.27
C ARG A 423 -4.25 0.67 -25.68
N GLU A 424 -5.57 0.86 -25.76
CA GLU A 424 -6.15 2.17 -26.08
C GLU A 424 -5.74 3.23 -25.05
N LYS A 425 -5.93 2.95 -23.76
CA LYS A 425 -5.56 3.86 -22.66
C LYS A 425 -4.06 4.16 -22.66
N ALA A 426 -3.20 3.15 -22.76
CA ALA A 426 -1.75 3.33 -22.79
C ALA A 426 -1.31 4.22 -23.95
N GLN A 427 -1.86 4.02 -25.15
CA GLN A 427 -1.55 4.86 -26.33
C GLN A 427 -2.03 6.31 -26.14
N GLN A 428 -3.22 6.51 -25.58
CA GLN A 428 -3.74 7.84 -25.29
C GLN A 428 -2.83 8.59 -24.33
N TYR A 429 -2.44 7.98 -23.19
CA TYR A 429 -1.57 8.63 -22.21
C TYR A 429 -0.14 8.81 -22.73
N ALA A 430 0.41 7.83 -23.44
CA ALA A 430 1.71 7.94 -24.06
C ALA A 430 1.78 9.12 -25.03
N SER A 431 0.71 9.39 -25.80
CA SER A 431 0.62 10.54 -26.70
C SER A 431 0.81 11.89 -26.00
N VAL A 432 0.44 11.98 -24.73
CA VAL A 432 0.67 13.16 -23.87
C VAL A 432 2.08 13.11 -23.29
N VAL A 433 2.42 12.02 -22.60
CA VAL A 433 3.67 11.90 -21.84
C VAL A 433 4.91 12.06 -22.71
N GLU A 434 4.96 11.45 -23.90
CA GLU A 434 6.12 11.49 -24.79
C GLU A 434 6.55 12.91 -25.19
N ARG A 435 5.59 13.84 -25.26
CA ARG A 435 5.89 15.24 -25.63
C ARG A 435 6.78 15.93 -24.58
N TYR A 436 6.65 15.52 -23.32
CA TYR A 436 7.37 16.08 -22.19
C TYR A 436 8.56 15.19 -21.80
N ALA A 437 8.32 13.88 -21.64
CA ALA A 437 9.28 12.91 -21.15
C ALA A 437 10.61 12.89 -21.94
N TYR A 438 10.56 13.14 -23.24
CA TYR A 438 11.75 13.19 -24.11
C TYR A 438 12.14 14.62 -24.52
N SER A 439 11.68 15.61 -23.78
CA SER A 439 12.03 17.02 -23.91
C SER A 439 12.48 17.60 -22.56
N ALA A 440 13.28 18.67 -22.57
CA ALA A 440 13.66 19.33 -21.33
C ALA A 440 12.42 19.90 -20.63
N PRO A 441 12.34 19.82 -19.27
CA PRO A 441 13.36 19.31 -18.34
C PRO A 441 13.27 17.81 -18.05
N ASP A 442 12.27 17.09 -18.52
CA ASP A 442 11.96 15.73 -18.09
C ASP A 442 12.88 14.65 -18.68
N ASN A 443 13.46 14.91 -19.86
CA ASN A 443 14.29 13.95 -20.58
C ASN A 443 15.56 13.51 -19.83
N GLU A 444 16.05 14.32 -18.89
CA GLU A 444 17.22 13.99 -18.07
C GLU A 444 16.93 12.92 -17.02
N TYR A 445 15.64 12.71 -16.71
CA TYR A 445 15.16 11.83 -15.64
C TYR A 445 14.33 10.66 -16.16
N MET A 446 14.28 10.44 -17.47
CA MET A 446 13.60 9.28 -18.02
C MET A 446 14.46 8.03 -17.84
N PRO A 447 13.94 6.96 -17.18
CA PRO A 447 14.71 5.75 -16.93
C PRO A 447 14.95 4.94 -18.21
N LEU A 448 14.12 5.11 -19.23
CA LEU A 448 14.18 4.37 -20.50
C LEU A 448 14.51 5.28 -21.67
N THR A 449 15.24 4.75 -22.65
CA THR A 449 15.32 5.38 -23.97
C THR A 449 13.96 5.36 -24.66
N LYS A 450 13.72 6.28 -25.59
CA LYS A 450 12.43 6.35 -26.30
C LYS A 450 12.07 5.02 -26.97
N ALA A 451 13.02 4.32 -27.58
CA ALA A 451 12.78 3.04 -28.23
C ALA A 451 12.38 1.92 -27.24
N LYS A 452 13.02 1.88 -26.06
CA LYS A 452 12.62 0.93 -24.98
C LYS A 452 11.24 1.29 -24.41
N TYR A 453 10.91 2.56 -24.31
CA TYR A 453 9.60 3.03 -23.87
C TYR A 453 8.49 2.62 -24.84
N GLU A 454 8.69 2.86 -26.15
CA GLU A 454 7.75 2.44 -27.20
C GLU A 454 7.55 0.91 -27.19
N ASP A 455 8.61 0.14 -27.04
CA ASP A 455 8.56 -1.32 -26.94
C ASP A 455 7.80 -1.78 -25.66
N MET A 456 8.04 -1.12 -24.54
CA MET A 456 7.31 -1.39 -23.30
C MET A 456 5.79 -1.14 -23.43
N LEU A 457 5.40 -0.08 -24.13
CA LEU A 457 3.99 0.24 -24.37
C LEU A 457 3.26 -0.84 -25.21
N GLU A 458 3.97 -1.56 -26.06
CA GLU A 458 3.40 -2.70 -26.81
C GLU A 458 3.16 -3.91 -25.92
N HIS A 459 3.90 -4.07 -24.81
CA HIS A 459 3.76 -5.20 -23.87
C HIS A 459 2.79 -4.90 -22.72
N LEU A 460 2.71 -3.65 -22.25
CA LEU A 460 1.87 -3.26 -21.11
C LEU A 460 0.42 -3.79 -21.17
N PRO A 461 -0.26 -3.86 -22.34
CA PRO A 461 -1.62 -4.40 -22.42
C PRO A 461 -1.75 -5.87 -22.00
N GLN A 462 -0.66 -6.63 -21.96
CA GLN A 462 -0.64 -8.04 -21.56
C GLN A 462 -0.60 -8.23 -20.03
N GLU A 463 -0.34 -7.18 -19.27
CA GLU A 463 -0.10 -7.20 -17.82
C GLU A 463 -1.25 -7.90 -17.04
N VAL A 464 -2.50 -7.65 -17.41
CA VAL A 464 -3.67 -8.27 -16.74
C VAL A 464 -3.68 -9.78 -16.94
N GLU A 465 -3.39 -10.26 -18.15
CA GLU A 465 -3.31 -11.70 -18.43
C GLU A 465 -2.12 -12.37 -17.73
N GLU A 466 -0.97 -11.70 -17.70
CA GLU A 466 0.21 -12.18 -16.98
C GLU A 466 -0.08 -12.30 -15.48
N ASN A 467 -0.70 -11.28 -14.88
CA ASN A 467 -1.09 -11.30 -13.47
C ASN A 467 -2.19 -12.32 -13.17
N TYR A 468 -3.11 -12.55 -14.11
CA TYR A 468 -4.09 -13.63 -13.98
C TYR A 468 -3.42 -15.01 -13.94
N VAL A 469 -2.43 -15.25 -14.79
CA VAL A 469 -1.63 -16.49 -14.74
C VAL A 469 -0.92 -16.64 -13.41
N LEU A 470 -0.27 -15.57 -12.93
CA LEU A 470 0.41 -15.54 -11.62
C LEU A 470 -0.57 -15.71 -10.46
N TYR A 471 -1.79 -15.16 -10.56
CA TYR A 471 -2.85 -15.39 -9.58
C TYR A 471 -3.22 -16.88 -9.50
N LYS A 472 -3.50 -17.54 -10.64
CA LYS A 472 -3.81 -18.97 -10.67
C LYS A 472 -2.64 -19.81 -10.15
N GLN A 473 -1.41 -19.48 -10.53
CA GLN A 473 -0.22 -20.15 -10.02
C GLN A 473 -0.08 -20.01 -8.50
N SER A 474 -0.36 -18.82 -7.95
CA SER A 474 -0.26 -18.59 -6.50
C SER A 474 -1.28 -19.38 -5.68
N LEU A 475 -2.35 -19.91 -6.28
CA LEU A 475 -3.31 -20.81 -5.63
C LEU A 475 -2.80 -22.27 -5.56
N GLU A 476 -1.92 -22.66 -6.46
CA GLU A 476 -1.33 -24.01 -6.51
C GLU A 476 -0.06 -24.12 -5.65
N GLU A 477 0.57 -22.99 -5.31
CA GLU A 477 1.80 -22.94 -4.52
C GLU A 477 1.49 -22.95 -3.01
N PRO A 478 2.38 -23.53 -2.18
CA PRO A 478 2.32 -23.31 -0.74
C PRO A 478 2.34 -21.81 -0.42
N MET A 479 1.66 -21.38 0.65
CA MET A 479 1.66 -19.98 1.06
C MET A 479 2.97 -19.57 1.74
N PRO A 480 3.43 -18.33 1.56
CA PRO A 480 4.64 -17.84 2.23
C PRO A 480 4.46 -17.80 3.76
N PHE A 481 5.55 -17.84 4.47
CA PHE A 481 5.62 -17.96 5.92
C PHE A 481 6.81 -17.15 6.47
N PHE A 482 6.89 -16.94 7.78
CA PHE A 482 8.00 -16.22 8.40
C PHE A 482 9.05 -17.18 8.98
N ILE A 483 10.30 -16.75 8.96
CA ILE A 483 11.44 -17.44 9.56
C ILE A 483 11.78 -16.76 10.89
N ALA A 484 11.85 -17.54 11.99
CA ALA A 484 12.32 -17.05 13.27
C ALA A 484 13.85 -16.91 13.29
N ILE A 485 14.36 -16.05 14.17
CA ILE A 485 15.80 -15.96 14.44
C ILE A 485 16.25 -17.28 15.06
N PRO A 486 17.36 -17.88 14.61
CA PRO A 486 17.88 -19.10 15.20
C PRO A 486 18.20 -18.92 16.68
N GLU A 487 17.93 -19.94 17.48
CA GLU A 487 18.15 -19.92 18.92
C GLU A 487 19.30 -20.84 19.33
N LYS A 488 20.25 -20.32 20.10
CA LYS A 488 21.28 -21.13 20.72
C LYS A 488 20.70 -21.88 21.93
N THR A 489 20.78 -23.20 21.90
CA THR A 489 20.33 -24.10 22.97
C THR A 489 21.51 -24.89 23.55
N PRO A 490 21.35 -25.57 24.71
CA PRO A 490 22.38 -26.47 25.24
C PRO A 490 22.75 -27.63 24.30
N ASP A 491 21.82 -28.03 23.42
CA ASP A 491 21.95 -29.17 22.52
C ASP A 491 22.42 -28.79 21.11
N GLY A 492 22.58 -27.48 20.83
CA GLY A 492 22.98 -26.96 19.53
C GLY A 492 22.29 -25.68 19.11
N ILE A 493 22.08 -25.47 17.82
CA ILE A 493 21.35 -24.32 17.26
C ILE A 493 20.00 -24.80 16.74
N LYS A 494 18.92 -24.21 17.24
CA LYS A 494 17.55 -24.49 16.81
C LYS A 494 17.10 -23.48 15.77
N PHE A 495 16.65 -23.96 14.61
CA PHE A 495 16.03 -23.20 13.53
C PHE A 495 14.52 -23.46 13.56
N VAL A 496 13.71 -22.42 13.45
CA VAL A 496 12.24 -22.50 13.51
C VAL A 496 11.64 -21.56 12.46
N TRP A 497 10.52 -21.95 11.88
CA TRP A 497 9.73 -21.14 10.95
C TRP A 497 8.25 -21.43 11.12
N ASP A 498 7.39 -20.59 10.53
CA ASP A 498 5.94 -20.83 10.56
C ASP A 498 5.55 -21.95 9.60
N THR A 499 4.46 -22.63 9.91
CA THR A 499 3.90 -23.64 9.00
C THR A 499 3.30 -22.95 7.78
N SER A 500 3.76 -23.31 6.59
CA SER A 500 3.13 -22.91 5.34
C SER A 500 1.73 -23.56 5.21
N TYR A 501 0.90 -22.97 4.37
CA TYR A 501 -0.47 -23.42 4.11
C TYR A 501 -0.61 -23.76 2.63
N ASP A 502 -1.40 -24.79 2.32
CA ASP A 502 -1.72 -25.22 0.97
C ASP A 502 -3.24 -25.25 0.79
N PHE A 503 -3.76 -24.69 -0.31
CA PHE A 503 -5.21 -24.60 -0.55
C PHE A 503 -5.83 -25.94 -0.92
N ASP A 504 -5.04 -26.87 -1.47
CA ASP A 504 -5.45 -28.22 -1.84
C ASP A 504 -5.20 -29.25 -0.73
N GLU A 505 -4.79 -28.77 0.47
CA GLU A 505 -4.47 -29.59 1.64
C GLU A 505 -3.34 -30.62 1.38
N GLU A 506 -2.46 -30.35 0.43
CA GLU A 506 -1.33 -31.21 0.14
C GLU A 506 -0.31 -31.20 1.27
N THR A 507 0.43 -32.30 1.42
CA THR A 507 1.51 -32.38 2.42
C THR A 507 2.67 -31.49 2.00
N ILE A 508 3.09 -30.59 2.91
CA ILE A 508 4.22 -29.69 2.69
C ILE A 508 5.48 -30.29 3.33
N SER A 509 6.57 -30.29 2.60
CA SER A 509 7.92 -30.55 3.09
C SER A 509 8.78 -29.30 2.95
N TYR A 510 9.79 -29.17 3.83
CA TYR A 510 10.69 -28.02 3.83
C TYR A 510 12.12 -28.45 3.53
N THR A 511 12.86 -27.56 2.87
CA THR A 511 14.31 -27.60 2.73
C THR A 511 14.90 -26.42 3.48
N LEU A 512 15.80 -26.71 4.43
CA LEU A 512 16.60 -25.73 5.17
C LEU A 512 18.01 -25.67 4.57
N GLU A 513 18.48 -24.47 4.27
CA GLU A 513 19.86 -24.21 3.86
C GLU A 513 20.47 -23.11 4.72
N ILE A 514 21.69 -23.30 5.22
CA ILE A 514 22.49 -22.30 5.93
C ILE A 514 23.84 -22.18 5.23
N ASP A 515 24.25 -20.94 4.93
CA ASP A 515 25.53 -20.65 4.29
C ASP A 515 26.14 -19.36 4.87
N ASP A 516 27.41 -19.11 4.63
CA ASP A 516 28.09 -17.84 4.90
C ASP A 516 28.02 -16.88 3.67
N ASP A 517 27.35 -17.33 2.60
CA ASP A 517 27.07 -16.56 1.38
C ASP A 517 25.60 -16.67 0.99
N TYR A 518 24.95 -15.53 0.70
CA TYR A 518 23.52 -15.47 0.35
C TYR A 518 23.14 -16.18 -0.96
N SER A 519 24.11 -16.58 -1.79
CA SER A 519 23.86 -17.35 -3.02
C SER A 519 23.59 -18.83 -2.75
N PHE A 520 23.94 -19.33 -1.55
CA PHE A 520 23.82 -20.75 -1.17
C PHE A 520 24.51 -21.70 -2.18
N SER A 521 25.64 -21.27 -2.72
CA SER A 521 26.38 -22.06 -3.72
C SER A 521 27.02 -23.32 -3.12
N SER A 522 27.27 -23.34 -1.81
CA SER A 522 27.85 -24.48 -1.08
C SER A 522 27.37 -24.48 0.39
N PRO A 523 26.10 -24.78 0.66
CA PRO A 523 25.54 -24.67 2.00
C PRO A 523 26.33 -25.43 3.05
N ILE A 524 26.61 -24.79 4.18
CA ILE A 524 27.28 -25.39 5.36
C ILE A 524 26.35 -26.43 6.00
N ILE A 525 25.04 -26.12 6.02
CA ILE A 525 23.99 -27.03 6.45
C ILE A 525 22.97 -27.10 5.34
N LYS A 526 22.56 -28.30 4.97
CA LYS A 526 21.43 -28.54 4.07
C LYS A 526 20.66 -29.76 4.54
N GLU A 527 19.36 -29.52 4.80
CA GLU A 527 18.43 -30.58 5.21
C GLU A 527 17.17 -30.51 4.34
N ASP A 528 16.88 -31.62 3.68
CA ASP A 528 15.76 -31.77 2.78
C ASP A 528 14.66 -32.67 3.40
N GLY A 529 13.39 -32.47 3.01
CA GLY A 529 12.28 -33.35 3.39
C GLY A 529 11.88 -33.22 4.87
N LEU A 530 12.00 -32.06 5.45
CA LEU A 530 11.53 -31.78 6.80
C LEU A 530 9.99 -31.59 6.77
N PHE A 531 9.26 -32.34 7.60
CA PHE A 531 7.79 -32.25 7.70
C PHE A 531 7.31 -31.47 8.93
N VAL A 532 8.26 -30.98 9.74
CA VAL A 532 7.98 -30.11 10.87
C VAL A 532 8.71 -28.79 10.68
N PRO A 533 8.14 -27.66 11.11
CA PRO A 533 8.73 -26.35 10.87
C PRO A 533 9.85 -26.02 11.87
N GLU A 534 10.70 -27.00 12.16
CA GLU A 534 11.87 -26.83 13.02
C GLU A 534 12.99 -27.82 12.68
N TYR A 535 14.23 -27.41 12.95
CA TYR A 535 15.41 -28.27 12.85
C TYR A 535 16.41 -27.94 13.95
N LEU A 536 16.98 -28.95 14.61
CA LEU A 536 18.04 -28.81 15.60
C LEU A 536 19.37 -29.26 14.97
N TYR A 537 20.28 -28.33 14.78
CA TYR A 537 21.66 -28.62 14.42
C TYR A 537 22.48 -28.87 15.68
N GLU A 538 22.93 -30.11 15.90
CA GLU A 538 23.68 -30.53 17.09
C GLU A 538 25.15 -30.03 17.09
N GLY A 539 25.50 -29.05 16.26
CA GLY A 539 26.82 -28.43 16.16
C GLY A 539 26.83 -26.96 16.59
N ASP A 540 27.99 -26.35 16.40
CA ASP A 540 28.20 -24.93 16.58
C ASP A 540 28.58 -24.30 15.24
N LEU A 541 28.16 -23.07 15.02
CA LEU A 541 28.63 -22.20 13.94
C LEU A 541 29.71 -21.26 14.53
N PRO A 542 30.89 -21.11 13.89
CA PRO A 542 31.86 -20.08 14.26
C PRO A 542 31.26 -18.68 14.28
N ALA A 543 31.90 -17.74 14.99
CA ALA A 543 31.49 -16.33 14.93
C ALA A 543 31.62 -15.81 13.49
N GLY A 544 30.51 -15.23 12.97
CA GLY A 544 30.42 -14.77 11.58
C GLY A 544 29.00 -14.38 11.18
N GLN A 545 28.87 -13.89 9.96
CA GLN A 545 27.59 -13.63 9.29
C GLN A 545 27.14 -14.92 8.60
N TYR A 546 25.84 -15.19 8.69
CA TYR A 546 25.21 -16.35 8.06
C TYR A 546 23.88 -15.97 7.43
N PHE A 547 23.50 -16.75 6.44
CA PHE A 547 22.22 -16.63 5.74
C PHE A 547 21.46 -17.94 5.91
N MET A 548 20.17 -17.84 6.15
CA MET A 548 19.24 -18.94 6.26
C MET A 548 18.19 -18.83 5.17
N ARG A 549 17.97 -19.89 4.41
CA ARG A 549 16.92 -19.98 3.42
C ARG A 549 16.04 -21.19 3.69
N ILE A 550 14.72 -20.99 3.63
CA ILE A 550 13.74 -22.06 3.77
C ILE A 550 12.82 -22.06 2.57
N ARG A 551 12.68 -23.23 1.94
CA ARG A 551 11.71 -23.47 0.87
C ARG A 551 10.66 -24.46 1.36
N ALA A 552 9.38 -24.15 1.16
CA ALA A 552 8.27 -25.08 1.28
C ALA A 552 7.98 -25.70 -0.10
N VAL A 553 7.69 -27.00 -0.14
CA VAL A 553 7.36 -27.73 -1.36
C VAL A 553 6.17 -28.64 -1.06
N ASN A 554 5.11 -28.57 -1.88
CA ASN A 554 3.95 -29.45 -1.76
C ASN A 554 4.10 -30.75 -2.55
N GLU A 555 3.10 -31.65 -2.52
CA GLU A 555 3.14 -32.95 -3.22
C GLU A 555 3.14 -32.80 -4.75
N SER A 556 2.58 -31.70 -5.25
CA SER A 556 2.56 -31.34 -6.69
C SER A 556 3.87 -30.68 -7.18
N GLU A 557 4.91 -30.63 -6.31
CA GLU A 557 6.24 -30.09 -6.60
C GLU A 557 6.25 -28.55 -6.83
N TYR A 558 5.24 -27.81 -6.41
CA TYR A 558 5.28 -26.35 -6.36
C TYR A 558 6.06 -25.87 -5.14
N GLU A 559 6.84 -24.81 -5.33
CA GLU A 559 7.73 -24.27 -4.31
C GLU A 559 7.29 -22.87 -3.86
N GLN A 560 7.52 -22.54 -2.59
CA GLN A 560 7.36 -21.19 -2.05
C GLN A 560 8.49 -20.88 -1.07
N TYR A 561 8.89 -19.60 -1.06
CA TYR A 561 9.85 -19.05 -0.11
C TYR A 561 9.16 -18.35 1.06
N ALA A 562 9.92 -18.16 2.14
CA ALA A 562 9.49 -17.33 3.26
C ALA A 562 9.27 -15.85 2.85
N PHE A 563 8.54 -15.10 3.68
CA PHE A 563 8.38 -13.65 3.51
C PHE A 563 9.68 -12.87 3.67
N ASP A 564 10.61 -13.43 4.46
CA ASP A 564 11.91 -12.82 4.70
C ASP A 564 12.68 -12.64 3.39
N TYR A 565 13.44 -11.58 3.30
CA TYR A 565 14.34 -11.34 2.17
C TYR A 565 15.60 -10.62 2.63
N TYR A 566 16.71 -10.90 1.97
CA TYR A 566 17.96 -10.17 2.15
C TYR A 566 18.15 -9.18 1.01
N VAL A 567 18.56 -7.94 1.31
CA VAL A 567 18.87 -6.94 0.28
C VAL A 567 20.38 -6.87 0.10
N THR A 568 20.86 -7.23 -1.08
CA THR A 568 22.28 -7.17 -1.43
C THR A 568 22.80 -5.73 -1.51
N ALA A 569 24.12 -5.56 -1.52
CA ALA A 569 24.77 -4.26 -1.71
C ALA A 569 24.35 -3.56 -3.03
N ASP A 570 23.94 -4.32 -4.04
CA ASP A 570 23.45 -3.83 -5.31
C ASP A 570 21.93 -3.57 -5.31
N SER A 571 21.30 -3.59 -4.12
CA SER A 571 19.86 -3.40 -3.92
C SER A 571 18.97 -4.46 -4.59
N VAL A 572 19.47 -5.68 -4.74
CA VAL A 572 18.70 -6.83 -5.22
C VAL A 572 18.08 -7.55 -4.03
N LYS A 573 16.80 -7.93 -4.13
CA LYS A 573 16.10 -8.75 -3.14
C LYS A 573 16.34 -10.23 -3.39
N GLU A 574 16.92 -10.91 -2.38
CA GLU A 574 17.02 -12.36 -2.31
C GLU A 574 15.89 -12.91 -1.45
N TYR A 575 14.81 -13.38 -2.08
CA TYR A 575 13.60 -13.85 -1.40
C TYR A 575 13.82 -15.14 -0.60
N GLY A 576 13.14 -15.24 0.54
CA GLY A 576 13.22 -16.39 1.44
C GLY A 576 14.50 -16.45 2.24
N VAL A 577 15.34 -15.41 2.20
CA VAL A 577 16.65 -15.35 2.86
C VAL A 577 16.61 -14.46 4.09
N LYS A 578 16.99 -15.01 5.23
CA LYS A 578 17.18 -14.29 6.49
C LYS A 578 18.65 -14.24 6.86
N CYS A 579 19.18 -13.04 7.13
CA CYS A 579 20.54 -12.84 7.62
C CYS A 579 20.58 -12.87 9.16
N PHE A 580 21.59 -13.51 9.74
CA PHE A 580 21.86 -13.50 11.17
C PHE A 580 23.36 -13.54 11.47
N TYR A 581 23.74 -13.14 12.68
CA TYR A 581 25.13 -13.15 13.13
C TYR A 581 25.30 -14.09 14.31
N VAL A 582 26.35 -14.90 14.28
CA VAL A 582 26.87 -15.61 15.45
C VAL A 582 27.97 -14.77 16.06
N LEU A 583 27.83 -14.37 17.31
CA LEU A 583 28.81 -13.54 18.00
C LEU A 583 29.93 -14.38 18.63
N GLY A 584 31.01 -13.71 19.08
CA GLY A 584 32.17 -14.39 19.67
C GLY A 584 31.90 -15.14 20.97
N ASP A 585 30.79 -14.88 21.65
CA ASP A 585 30.30 -15.60 22.83
C ASP A 585 29.30 -16.71 22.49
N GLY A 586 28.99 -16.90 21.19
CA GLY A 586 28.07 -17.88 20.69
C GLY A 586 26.59 -17.45 20.72
N SER A 587 26.29 -16.22 21.14
CA SER A 587 24.93 -15.65 20.99
C SER A 587 24.61 -15.38 19.52
N ILE A 588 23.31 -15.37 19.19
CA ILE A 588 22.83 -15.13 17.82
C ILE A 588 22.03 -13.83 17.81
N GLU A 589 22.30 -12.97 16.85
CA GLU A 589 21.61 -11.71 16.62
C GLU A 589 21.13 -11.61 15.17
N GLU A 590 19.97 -10.97 14.97
CA GLU A 590 19.43 -10.66 13.65
C GLU A 590 20.13 -9.42 13.08
N GLU A 591 20.35 -9.42 11.76
CA GLU A 591 20.68 -8.16 11.08
C GLU A 591 19.47 -7.24 11.11
N THR A 592 19.61 -6.11 11.78
CA THR A 592 18.56 -5.07 11.77
C THR A 592 18.90 -4.04 10.71
N TYR A 593 18.12 -4.02 9.62
CA TYR A 593 18.16 -2.88 8.71
C TYR A 593 17.49 -1.67 9.39
N GLU A 594 18.18 -0.55 9.49
CA GLU A 594 17.53 0.73 9.72
C GLU A 594 16.97 1.19 8.35
N GLU A 595 15.65 1.08 8.16
CA GLU A 595 14.94 1.59 6.98
C GLU A 595 15.01 3.12 6.87
#